data_6c285f4808e1aa403297b184a2ad4d96
#
_entry.id   6c285f4808e1aa403297b184a2ad4d96
#
_cell.length_a   1.000
_cell.length_b   1.000
_cell.length_c   1.000
_cell.angle_alpha   90.00
_cell.angle_beta   90.00
_cell.angle_gamma   90.00
#
_symmetry.space_group_name_H-M   'P 1'
#
loop_
_entity.id
_entity.type
_entity.pdbx_description
1 polymer ?
#
loop_
_entity_poly.entity_id
_entity_poly.type
_entity_poly.pdbx_seq_one_letter_code
_entity_poly.pdbx_strand_id
1 'polypeptide(L)' 'GLPWWLMANGTDNIMPRTSEENYMNAVKEWFDILLPKFVPYLHKNGGPIITVQVENEYGLDYACDRVYTEKLRDIFRQHL' A
#
# COMPACT_ATOMS: atom_id res chain seq x y z
N GLY A 1 0.00 6.99 11.20
CA GLY A 1 0.93 6.48 11.01
C GLY A 1 2.05 6.31 9.98
N LEU A 2 2.24 7.25 9.06
CA LEU A 2 3.39 7.20 8.16
C LEU A 2 4.67 7.58 8.91
N PRO A 3 5.81 6.94 8.59
CA PRO A 3 7.06 7.30 9.25
C PRO A 3 7.49 8.73 8.89
N TRP A 4 7.98 9.45 9.88
CA TRP A 4 8.38 10.86 9.73
C TRP A 4 9.49 11.05 8.67
N TRP A 5 10.40 10.08 8.56
CA TRP A 5 11.53 10.17 7.62
C TRP A 5 11.07 10.14 6.14
N LEU A 6 9.88 9.62 5.89
CA LEU A 6 9.33 9.58 4.54
C LEU A 6 9.19 10.98 3.95
N MET A 7 8.80 11.96 4.78
CA MET A 7 8.63 13.34 4.35
C MET A 7 9.91 14.16 4.51
N ALA A 8 10.87 13.70 5.32
CA ALA A 8 12.09 14.43 5.63
C ALA A 8 13.26 14.10 4.70
N ASN A 9 13.08 13.20 3.75
CA ASN A 9 14.17 12.60 2.97
C ASN A 9 14.66 13.45 1.79
N GLY A 10 14.43 14.77 1.82
CA GLY A 10 14.88 15.67 0.76
C GLY A 10 14.15 15.52 -0.57
N THR A 11 13.14 14.70 -0.63
CA THR A 11 12.25 14.60 -1.78
C THR A 11 11.08 15.53 -1.52
N ASP A 12 11.16 16.72 -2.08
CA ASP A 12 10.21 17.80 -1.84
C ASP A 12 8.80 17.50 -2.33
N ASN A 13 8.54 16.34 -2.95
CA ASN A 13 7.31 16.06 -3.67
C ASN A 13 6.62 14.75 -3.29
N ILE A 14 6.86 14.22 -2.09
CA ILE A 14 6.09 13.04 -1.66
C ILE A 14 4.68 13.48 -1.28
N MET A 15 3.71 12.93 -2.01
CA MET A 15 2.29 13.13 -1.72
C MET A 15 1.69 11.80 -1.27
N PRO A 16 1.43 11.64 0.04
CA PRO A 16 0.84 10.40 0.56
C PRO A 16 -0.53 10.12 -0.05
N ARG A 17 -0.83 8.83 -0.19
CA ARG A 17 -2.12 8.35 -0.70
C ARG A 17 -2.44 8.87 -2.11
N THR A 18 -1.39 8.97 -2.94
CA THR A 18 -1.53 9.31 -4.36
C THR A 18 -0.62 8.41 -5.19
N SER A 19 -0.74 8.49 -6.52
CA SER A 19 0.12 7.78 -7.45
C SER A 19 1.48 8.45 -7.67
N GLU A 20 1.83 9.45 -6.85
CA GLU A 20 3.13 10.10 -6.92
C GLU A 20 4.23 9.03 -6.79
N GLU A 21 5.21 9.09 -7.70
CA GLU A 21 6.18 8.01 -7.89
C GLU A 21 7.00 7.69 -6.64
N ASN A 22 7.49 8.72 -5.95
CA ASN A 22 8.32 8.51 -4.76
C ASN A 22 7.53 7.86 -3.62
N TYR A 23 6.26 8.27 -3.46
CA TYR A 23 5.38 7.65 -2.49
C TYR A 23 5.10 6.19 -2.86
N MET A 24 4.77 5.91 -4.12
CA MET A 24 4.47 4.55 -4.57
C MET A 24 5.68 3.64 -4.47
N ASN A 25 6.88 4.14 -4.73
CA ASN A 25 8.09 3.34 -4.56
C ASN A 25 8.31 2.95 -3.10
N ALA A 26 8.09 3.87 -2.17
CA ALA A 26 8.19 3.59 -0.74
C ALA A 26 7.13 2.58 -0.29
N VAL A 27 5.90 2.72 -0.77
CA VAL A 27 4.80 1.79 -0.47
C VAL A 27 5.12 0.39 -0.99
N LYS A 28 5.58 0.29 -2.23
CA LYS A 28 5.92 -0.99 -2.83
C LYS A 28 7.06 -1.67 -2.07
N GLU A 29 8.10 -0.93 -1.73
CA GLU A 29 9.22 -1.45 -0.95
C GLU A 29 8.76 -2.03 0.38
N TRP A 30 7.88 -1.33 1.07
CA TRP A 30 7.33 -1.80 2.34
C TRP A 30 6.47 -3.06 2.16
N PHE A 31 5.56 -3.06 1.20
CA PHE A 31 4.67 -4.20 0.98
C PHE A 31 5.38 -5.41 0.37
N ASP A 32 6.46 -5.23 -0.39
CA ASP A 32 7.27 -6.35 -0.88
C ASP A 32 7.89 -7.15 0.28
N ILE A 33 8.05 -6.52 1.44
CA ILE A 33 8.54 -7.19 2.65
C ILE A 33 7.37 -7.70 3.51
N LEU A 34 6.35 -6.86 3.70
CA LEU A 34 5.27 -7.15 4.64
C LEU A 34 4.29 -8.21 4.12
N LEU A 35 3.82 -8.05 2.88
CA LEU A 35 2.73 -8.90 2.37
C LEU A 35 3.11 -10.38 2.28
N PRO A 36 4.33 -10.76 1.86
CA PRO A 36 4.70 -12.18 1.87
C PRO A 36 4.58 -12.86 3.23
N LYS A 37 4.71 -12.09 4.31
CA LYS A 37 4.59 -12.63 5.67
C LYS A 37 3.17 -13.07 5.99
N PHE A 38 2.16 -12.57 5.29
CA PHE A 38 0.75 -12.95 5.50
C PHE A 38 0.34 -14.17 4.70
N VAL A 39 1.10 -14.57 3.68
CA VAL A 39 0.72 -15.66 2.77
C VAL A 39 0.36 -16.95 3.53
N PRO A 40 1.15 -17.43 4.52
CA PRO A 40 0.78 -18.65 5.25
C PRO A 40 -0.52 -18.53 6.03
N TYR A 41 -0.96 -17.30 6.33
CA TYR A 41 -2.16 -17.05 7.14
C TYR A 41 -3.40 -16.78 6.31
N LEU A 42 -3.30 -16.83 4.99
CA LEU A 42 -4.45 -16.69 4.10
C LEU A 42 -5.33 -17.93 4.19
N HIS A 43 -6.65 -17.74 4.06
CA HIS A 43 -7.62 -18.85 4.11
C HIS A 43 -7.30 -19.95 3.10
N LYS A 44 -6.91 -19.58 1.88
CA LYS A 44 -6.54 -20.55 0.85
C LYS A 44 -5.37 -21.45 1.24
N ASN A 45 -4.56 -21.04 2.21
CA ASN A 45 -3.43 -21.79 2.74
C ASN A 45 -3.70 -22.32 4.16
N GLY A 46 -4.97 -22.35 4.59
CA GLY A 46 -5.39 -22.86 5.88
C GLY A 46 -5.40 -21.87 7.01
N GLY A 47 -5.12 -20.60 6.75
CA GLY A 47 -5.08 -19.56 7.78
C GLY A 47 -6.42 -18.83 7.97
N PRO A 48 -6.48 -17.90 8.93
CA PRO A 48 -7.73 -17.21 9.28
C PRO A 48 -8.04 -15.99 8.40
N ILE A 49 -7.11 -15.52 7.56
CA ILE A 49 -7.31 -14.30 6.77
C ILE A 49 -8.15 -14.62 5.55
N ILE A 50 -9.37 -14.08 5.49
CA ILE A 50 -10.31 -14.31 4.39
C ILE A 50 -10.33 -13.17 3.37
N THR A 51 -10.05 -11.94 3.81
CA THR A 51 -10.02 -10.76 2.95
C THR A 51 -8.96 -9.79 3.41
N VAL A 52 -8.48 -8.96 2.48
CA VAL A 52 -7.57 -7.86 2.78
C VAL A 52 -8.12 -6.62 2.09
N GLN A 53 -8.34 -5.56 2.86
CA GLN A 53 -8.85 -4.31 2.34
C GLN A 53 -7.71 -3.45 1.80
N VAL A 54 -7.88 -2.98 0.56
CA VAL A 54 -6.95 -2.04 -0.07
C VAL A 54 -7.44 -0.64 0.26
N GLU A 55 -6.71 0.08 1.09
CA GLU A 55 -7.07 1.41 1.59
C GLU A 55 -8.25 1.41 2.57
N ASN A 56 -8.45 2.54 3.23
CA ASN A 56 -9.55 2.73 4.17
C ASN A 56 -10.10 4.16 4.03
N GLU A 57 -11.40 4.26 3.85
CA GLU A 57 -12.11 5.54 3.74
C GLU A 57 -11.52 6.47 2.65
N TYR A 58 -10.94 5.91 1.61
CA TYR A 58 -10.24 6.69 0.58
C TYR A 58 -11.17 7.56 -0.25
N GLY A 59 -12.44 7.20 -0.37
CA GLY A 59 -13.45 8.02 -1.04
C GLY A 59 -13.65 9.40 -0.42
N LEU A 60 -13.21 9.58 0.83
CA LEU A 60 -13.25 10.84 1.54
C LEU A 60 -11.95 11.63 1.40
N ASP A 61 -10.93 11.04 0.77
CA ASP A 61 -9.64 11.67 0.59
C ASP A 61 -9.70 12.77 -0.46
N TYR A 62 -8.95 13.84 -0.23
CA TYR A 62 -8.89 15.00 -1.10
C TYR A 62 -8.45 14.65 -2.52
N ALA A 63 -7.43 13.81 -2.66
CA ALA A 63 -6.85 13.47 -3.95
C ALA A 63 -7.74 12.52 -4.77
N CYS A 64 -8.36 11.54 -4.11
CA CYS A 64 -9.21 10.51 -4.73
C CYS A 64 -8.59 9.93 -6.00
N ASP A 65 -7.31 9.57 -5.93
CA ASP A 65 -6.49 9.17 -7.08
C ASP A 65 -6.76 7.71 -7.42
N ARG A 66 -7.46 7.48 -8.53
CA ARG A 66 -7.81 6.14 -8.97
C ARG A 66 -6.58 5.32 -9.39
N VAL A 67 -5.59 5.97 -9.99
CA VAL A 67 -4.34 5.29 -10.38
C VAL A 67 -3.61 4.75 -9.15
N TYR A 68 -3.63 5.50 -8.07
CA TYR A 68 -3.07 5.06 -6.80
C TYR A 68 -3.75 3.78 -6.29
N THR A 69 -5.07 3.75 -6.24
CA THR A 69 -5.79 2.57 -5.73
C THR A 69 -5.59 1.35 -6.62
N GLU A 70 -5.50 1.54 -7.93
CA GLU A 70 -5.21 0.45 -8.87
C GLU A 70 -3.78 -0.09 -8.68
N LYS A 71 -2.79 0.78 -8.54
CA LYS A 71 -1.41 0.37 -8.28
C LYS A 71 -1.29 -0.36 -6.95
N LEU A 72 -1.97 0.12 -5.93
CA LEU A 72 -1.97 -0.50 -4.61
C LEU A 72 -2.60 -1.90 -4.68
N ARG A 73 -3.73 -2.04 -5.37
CA ARG A 73 -4.37 -3.33 -5.61
C ARG A 73 -3.42 -4.31 -6.31
N ASP A 74 -2.69 -3.83 -7.32
CA ASP A 74 -1.78 -4.67 -8.08
C ASP A 74 -0.61 -5.16 -7.22
N ILE A 75 -0.10 -4.32 -6.33
CA ILE A 75 0.92 -4.73 -5.35
C ILE A 75 0.38 -5.84 -4.45
N PHE A 76 -0.84 -5.69 -3.94
CA PHE A 76 -1.46 -6.73 -3.11
C PHE A 76 -1.63 -8.04 -3.88
N ARG A 77 -2.10 -7.97 -5.12
CA ARG A 77 -2.30 -9.16 -5.97
C ARG A 77 -1.00 -9.86 -6.34
N GLN A 78 0.10 -9.11 -6.42
CA GLN A 78 1.41 -9.69 -6.70
C GLN A 78 1.85 -10.65 -5.58
N HIS A 79 1.47 -10.38 -4.35
CA HIS A 79 1.93 -11.14 -3.18
C HIS A 79 0.86 -12.05 -2.58
N LEU A 80 -0.38 -11.72 -2.74
CA LEU A 80 -1.51 -12.42 -2.13
C LEU A 80 -2.40 -13.06 -3.20
#